data_4c88a767d152305e84567ebfad14e3c6
#
_entry.id   4c88a767d152305e84567ebfad14e3c6
#
_cell.length_a   1.000
_cell.length_b   1.000
_cell.length_c   1.000
_cell.angle_alpha   90.00
_cell.angle_beta   90.00
_cell.angle_gamma   90.00
#
_symmetry.space_group_name_H-M   'P 1'
#
loop_
_entity.id
_entity.type
_entity.pdbx_description
1 polymer ?
#
loop_
_entity_poly.entity_id
_entity_poly.type
_entity_poly.pdbx_seq_one_letter_code
_entity_poly.pdbx_strand_id
1 'polypeptide(L)'
;MSAAVYKNQAYLLGGIDKQTIGANCQIYNLDNNWSEPTQYSLPGGRFGAVSFVYRDSLYVLGGSDGSNNMNEILRYDLSSQDGYGSWDVIAEFPAHQRGGIVLVVGNKVYAGLGEGGNGIRSGFWESSDSLKIWNPISIPDKIGSVSSGVYDEQRNSFFMIDNNGKIWEYNLSSGEWTARSLLGYRMNNYHMFMLNGIIYILGQDLYYANKFIMYNPIWDN
;
A
#
# COMPACT_ATOMS: atom_id res chain seq x y z
N MET A 1 -0.14 -7.23 -8.27
CA MET A 1 0.50 -6.02 -8.85
C MET A 1 0.32 -4.89 -7.86
N SER A 2 1.35 -4.08 -7.64
CA SER A 2 1.26 -2.82 -6.92
C SER A 2 1.49 -1.65 -7.89
N ALA A 3 1.05 -0.46 -7.51
CA ALA A 3 1.20 0.72 -8.34
C ALA A 3 1.58 1.94 -7.49
N ALA A 4 2.45 2.78 -8.04
CA ALA A 4 2.77 4.08 -7.47
C ALA A 4 2.93 5.11 -8.59
N VAL A 5 2.60 6.35 -8.28
CA VAL A 5 2.76 7.46 -9.24
C VAL A 5 3.94 8.32 -8.78
N TYR A 6 4.85 8.60 -9.70
CA TYR A 6 5.96 9.50 -9.50
C TYR A 6 6.08 10.44 -10.70
N LYS A 7 6.04 11.74 -10.43
CA LYS A 7 5.90 12.76 -11.48
C LYS A 7 4.69 12.42 -12.36
N ASN A 8 4.88 12.33 -13.66
CA ASN A 8 3.77 12.04 -14.59
C ASN A 8 3.78 10.59 -15.10
N GLN A 9 4.29 9.66 -14.27
CA GLN A 9 4.41 8.25 -14.61
C GLN A 9 3.80 7.38 -13.52
N ALA A 10 3.01 6.38 -13.92
CA ALA A 10 2.53 5.32 -13.05
C ALA A 10 3.42 4.08 -13.24
N TYR A 11 3.97 3.59 -12.14
CA TYR A 11 4.80 2.39 -12.09
C TYR A 11 3.95 1.22 -11.63
N LEU A 12 3.86 0.20 -12.47
CA LEU A 12 3.13 -1.04 -12.19
C LEU A 12 4.14 -2.15 -11.93
N LEU A 13 4.10 -2.73 -10.74
CA LEU A 13 5.18 -3.55 -10.21
C LEU A 13 4.72 -4.94 -9.80
N GLY A 14 5.42 -5.96 -10.27
CA GLY A 14 5.21 -7.35 -9.92
C GLY A 14 3.81 -7.83 -10.26
N GLY A 15 3.29 -8.72 -9.42
CA GLY A 15 1.94 -9.27 -9.55
C GLY A 15 1.94 -10.76 -9.85
N ILE A 16 0.76 -11.30 -10.05
CA ILE A 16 0.55 -12.70 -10.42
C ILE A 16 -0.40 -12.76 -11.62
N ASP A 17 -0.03 -13.52 -12.62
CA ASP A 17 -0.88 -13.88 -13.76
C ASP A 17 -1.00 -15.39 -13.81
N LYS A 18 -2.23 -15.89 -13.67
CA LYS A 18 -2.54 -17.33 -13.55
C LYS A 18 -1.73 -17.98 -12.41
N GLN A 19 -0.56 -18.53 -12.71
CA GLN A 19 0.34 -19.17 -11.74
C GLN A 19 1.76 -18.59 -11.78
N THR A 20 2.00 -17.58 -12.61
CA THR A 20 3.31 -16.96 -12.75
C THR A 20 3.40 -15.70 -11.90
N ILE A 21 4.36 -15.69 -10.98
CA ILE A 21 4.64 -14.51 -10.16
C ILE A 21 5.67 -13.68 -10.88
N GLY A 22 5.25 -12.48 -11.31
CA GLY A 22 6.04 -11.59 -12.12
C GLY A 22 7.01 -10.72 -11.29
N ALA A 23 8.16 -10.44 -11.89
CA ALA A 23 9.09 -9.41 -11.43
C ALA A 23 9.00 -8.14 -12.28
N ASN A 24 8.07 -8.07 -13.20
CA ASN A 24 7.98 -6.99 -14.19
C ASN A 24 7.78 -5.64 -13.52
N CYS A 25 8.42 -4.63 -14.09
CA CYS A 25 8.11 -3.23 -13.86
C CYS A 25 7.61 -2.66 -15.19
N GLN A 26 6.45 -2.04 -15.19
CA GLN A 26 5.87 -1.37 -16.34
C GLN A 26 5.65 0.10 -16.01
N ILE A 27 6.09 0.99 -16.87
CA ILE A 27 5.85 2.42 -16.72
C ILE A 27 4.74 2.81 -17.69
N TYR A 28 3.73 3.48 -17.15
CA TYR A 28 2.65 4.09 -17.90
C TYR A 28 2.81 5.61 -17.82
N ASN A 29 2.99 6.24 -18.97
CA ASN A 29 3.08 7.70 -19.05
C ASN A 29 1.67 8.30 -19.11
N LEU A 30 1.37 9.17 -18.15
CA LEU A 30 0.04 9.77 -17.99
C LEU A 30 -0.26 10.88 -19.03
N ASP A 31 0.78 11.46 -19.68
CA ASP A 31 0.59 12.53 -20.65
C ASP A 31 0.16 12.01 -22.03
N ASN A 32 0.73 10.90 -22.46
CA ASN A 32 0.54 10.39 -23.81
C ASN A 32 -0.17 9.03 -23.87
N ASN A 33 -0.68 8.55 -22.72
CA ASN A 33 -1.39 7.27 -22.59
C ASN A 33 -0.61 6.06 -23.14
N TRP A 34 0.70 6.07 -22.99
CA TRP A 34 1.56 5.03 -23.49
C TRP A 34 2.26 4.27 -22.38
N SER A 35 2.44 2.96 -22.55
CA SER A 35 3.13 2.11 -21.59
C SER A 35 4.36 1.48 -22.22
N GLU A 36 5.47 1.56 -21.51
CA GLU A 36 6.70 0.83 -21.82
C GLU A 36 6.94 -0.29 -20.80
N PRO A 37 7.22 -1.51 -21.24
CA PRO A 37 7.84 -2.48 -20.37
C PRO A 37 9.24 -1.95 -20.05
N THR A 38 9.53 -1.82 -18.76
CA THR A 38 10.88 -1.43 -18.37
C THR A 38 11.83 -2.62 -18.53
N GLN A 39 13.08 -2.34 -18.83
CA GLN A 39 14.14 -3.34 -18.83
C GLN A 39 14.52 -3.77 -17.39
N TYR A 40 13.94 -3.13 -16.37
CA TYR A 40 14.31 -3.28 -14.95
C TYR A 40 13.23 -4.02 -14.18
N SER A 41 13.41 -5.31 -14.14
CA SER A 41 12.61 -6.17 -13.27
C SER A 41 13.01 -5.97 -11.80
N LEU A 42 12.06 -6.20 -10.92
CA LEU A 42 12.35 -6.37 -9.49
C LEU A 42 13.39 -7.50 -9.31
N PRO A 43 14.22 -7.45 -8.26
CA PRO A 43 15.21 -8.50 -7.97
C PRO A 43 14.62 -9.91 -7.83
N GLY A 44 13.31 -10.02 -7.59
CA GLY A 44 12.58 -11.28 -7.53
C GLY A 44 11.10 -11.06 -7.82
N GLY A 45 10.45 -12.06 -8.40
CA GLY A 45 9.00 -12.06 -8.64
C GLY A 45 8.26 -11.96 -7.32
N ARG A 46 7.24 -11.08 -7.28
CA ARG A 46 6.42 -10.89 -6.08
C ARG A 46 5.02 -10.38 -6.39
N PHE A 47 4.06 -10.82 -5.59
CA PHE A 47 2.70 -10.27 -5.60
C PHE A 47 2.32 -9.77 -4.20
N GLY A 48 1.32 -8.89 -4.12
CA GLY A 48 0.90 -8.29 -2.86
C GLY A 48 1.98 -7.44 -2.19
N ALA A 49 2.99 -6.96 -2.93
CA ALA A 49 3.87 -5.92 -2.44
C ALA A 49 3.14 -4.58 -2.39
N VAL A 50 3.63 -3.65 -1.58
CA VAL A 50 3.12 -2.28 -1.53
C VAL A 50 4.18 -1.34 -2.08
N SER A 51 3.80 -0.50 -3.05
CA SER A 51 4.70 0.51 -3.64
C SER A 51 4.32 1.92 -3.19
N PHE A 52 5.30 2.75 -3.00
CA PHE A 52 5.13 4.14 -2.56
C PHE A 52 6.27 5.02 -3.02
N VAL A 53 6.01 6.33 -3.04
CA VAL A 53 7.02 7.34 -3.32
C VAL A 53 7.39 8.03 -2.01
N TYR A 54 8.69 8.17 -1.78
CA TYR A 54 9.22 8.88 -0.63
C TYR A 54 10.54 9.57 -1.02
N ARG A 55 10.67 10.87 -0.72
CA ARG A 55 11.87 11.67 -1.05
C ARG A 55 12.37 11.45 -2.48
N ASP A 56 11.49 11.68 -3.44
CA ASP A 56 11.78 11.57 -4.89
C ASP A 56 12.32 10.21 -5.36
N SER A 57 12.09 9.16 -4.61
CA SER A 57 12.42 7.80 -5.00
C SER A 57 11.20 6.88 -4.90
N LEU A 58 11.19 5.86 -5.72
CA LEU A 58 10.16 4.83 -5.72
C LEU A 58 10.62 3.65 -4.86
N TYR A 59 9.73 3.15 -4.04
CA TYR A 59 10.00 2.03 -3.13
C TYR A 59 8.98 0.91 -3.30
N VAL A 60 9.42 -0.30 -2.98
CA VAL A 60 8.58 -1.50 -2.87
C VAL A 60 8.86 -2.18 -1.54
N LEU A 61 7.82 -2.49 -0.78
CA LEU A 61 7.89 -3.16 0.51
C LEU A 61 7.19 -4.51 0.46
N GLY A 62 7.88 -5.55 0.90
CA GLY A 62 7.34 -6.88 1.13
C GLY A 62 6.82 -7.57 -0.13
N GLY A 63 5.66 -8.19 0.00
CA GLY A 63 5.06 -9.06 -1.01
C GLY A 63 5.33 -10.54 -0.74
N SER A 64 4.99 -11.40 -1.68
CA SER A 64 5.20 -12.84 -1.58
C SER A 64 5.70 -13.42 -2.88
N ASP A 65 6.63 -14.39 -2.81
CA ASP A 65 7.10 -15.19 -3.94
C ASP A 65 6.23 -16.44 -4.21
N GLY A 66 5.15 -16.58 -3.44
CA GLY A 66 4.26 -17.74 -3.48
C GLY A 66 4.57 -18.78 -2.41
N SER A 67 5.80 -18.82 -1.91
CA SER A 67 6.21 -19.72 -0.82
C SER A 67 6.38 -18.95 0.49
N ASN A 68 6.94 -17.76 0.42
CA ASN A 68 7.25 -16.93 1.58
C ASN A 68 6.76 -15.50 1.38
N ASN A 69 6.36 -14.87 2.48
CA ASN A 69 6.22 -13.43 2.51
C ASN A 69 7.60 -12.79 2.73
N MET A 70 7.83 -11.67 2.09
CA MET A 70 9.08 -10.92 2.12
C MET A 70 8.99 -9.75 3.10
N ASN A 71 10.15 -9.25 3.54
CA ASN A 71 10.26 -8.05 4.37
C ASN A 71 11.24 -7.01 3.82
N GLU A 72 11.77 -7.25 2.63
CA GLU A 72 12.68 -6.32 1.98
C GLU A 72 12.00 -4.99 1.64
N ILE A 73 12.76 -3.91 1.78
CA ILE A 73 12.44 -2.60 1.24
C ILE A 73 13.38 -2.35 0.07
N LEU A 74 12.81 -2.35 -1.11
CA LEU A 74 13.52 -2.05 -2.35
C LEU A 74 13.37 -0.57 -2.67
N ARG A 75 14.43 0.04 -3.16
CA ARG A 75 14.44 1.40 -3.71
C ARG A 75 14.80 1.34 -5.19
N TYR A 76 14.04 2.06 -6.01
CA TYR A 76 14.36 2.28 -7.40
C TYR A 76 15.12 3.59 -7.56
N ASP A 77 16.36 3.51 -8.03
CA ASP A 77 17.18 4.67 -8.32
C ASP A 77 16.81 5.25 -9.69
N LEU A 78 16.14 6.39 -9.67
CA LEU A 78 15.75 7.13 -10.88
C LEU A 78 16.88 8.01 -11.43
N SER A 79 18.01 8.10 -10.73
CA SER A 79 19.13 8.99 -11.06
C SER A 79 20.29 8.27 -11.77
N SER A 80 20.18 6.98 -12.03
CA SER A 80 21.24 6.24 -12.75
C SER A 80 21.53 6.89 -14.10
N GLN A 81 22.82 7.07 -14.40
CA GLN A 81 23.29 7.86 -15.53
C GLN A 81 22.86 7.34 -16.91
N ASP A 82 22.39 6.12 -16.98
CA ASP A 82 21.99 5.46 -18.22
C ASP A 82 20.52 5.70 -18.58
N GLY A 83 19.78 6.52 -17.78
CA GLY A 83 18.34 6.68 -17.89
C GLY A 83 17.57 5.42 -17.46
N TYR A 84 18.27 4.45 -16.92
CA TYR A 84 17.81 3.15 -16.53
C TYR A 84 18.00 3.00 -15.03
N GLY A 85 16.91 3.00 -14.27
CA GLY A 85 16.95 2.81 -12.82
C GLY A 85 17.41 1.41 -12.43
N SER A 86 17.98 1.26 -11.26
CA SER A 86 18.28 -0.02 -10.63
C SER A 86 17.49 -0.20 -9.34
N TRP A 87 17.30 -1.45 -8.95
CA TRP A 87 16.68 -1.79 -7.68
C TRP A 87 17.72 -2.19 -6.66
N ASP A 88 17.73 -1.53 -5.52
CA ASP A 88 18.58 -1.86 -4.38
C ASP A 88 17.74 -2.30 -3.18
N VAL A 89 18.16 -3.34 -2.48
CA VAL A 89 17.64 -3.65 -1.14
C VAL A 89 18.30 -2.68 -0.16
N ILE A 90 17.53 -1.77 0.40
CA ILE A 90 18.06 -0.71 1.27
C ILE A 90 17.86 -0.98 2.76
N ALA A 91 16.88 -1.78 3.12
CA ALA A 91 16.50 -2.11 4.49
C ALA A 91 15.61 -3.34 4.54
N GLU A 92 15.38 -3.82 5.76
CA GLU A 92 14.35 -4.81 6.08
C GLU A 92 13.25 -4.17 6.91
N PHE A 93 12.01 -4.50 6.58
CA PHE A 93 10.84 -4.15 7.37
C PHE A 93 10.69 -5.11 8.56
N PRO A 94 10.16 -4.67 9.72
CA PRO A 94 10.08 -5.52 10.92
C PRO A 94 9.23 -6.79 10.78
N ALA A 95 8.45 -6.91 9.71
CA ALA A 95 7.58 -8.07 9.49
C ALA A 95 7.63 -8.56 8.04
N HIS A 96 7.62 -9.86 7.88
CA HIS A 96 7.35 -10.49 6.58
C HIS A 96 5.85 -10.38 6.30
N GLN A 97 5.47 -9.71 5.20
CA GLN A 97 4.05 -9.49 4.88
C GLN A 97 3.79 -9.37 3.39
N ARG A 98 2.54 -9.69 3.01
CA ARG A 98 1.94 -9.33 1.73
C ARG A 98 0.70 -8.48 1.96
N GLY A 99 0.35 -7.62 1.03
CA GLY A 99 -0.70 -6.62 1.22
C GLY A 99 -0.33 -5.61 2.31
N GLY A 100 -1.35 -5.05 2.92
CA GLY A 100 -1.20 -3.96 3.89
C GLY A 100 -1.16 -2.61 3.20
N ILE A 101 -0.67 -1.64 3.95
CA ILE A 101 -0.62 -0.24 3.49
C ILE A 101 0.77 0.36 3.71
N VAL A 102 1.06 1.38 2.91
CA VAL A 102 2.09 2.39 3.18
C VAL A 102 1.47 3.76 2.97
N LEU A 103 1.61 4.63 3.96
CA LEU A 103 1.15 6.01 3.92
C LEU A 103 2.32 6.94 4.27
N VAL A 104 2.51 7.97 3.46
CA VAL A 104 3.59 8.95 3.63
C VAL A 104 2.98 10.28 4.05
N VAL A 105 3.44 10.81 5.18
CA VAL A 105 3.02 12.12 5.72
C VAL A 105 4.25 12.93 6.10
N GLY A 106 4.52 13.97 5.33
CA GLY A 106 5.74 14.75 5.49
C GLY A 106 7.01 13.88 5.39
N ASN A 107 7.79 13.84 6.43
CA ASN A 107 9.03 13.05 6.51
C ASN A 107 8.84 11.67 7.16
N LYS A 108 7.61 11.26 7.42
CA LYS A 108 7.28 9.98 8.06
C LYS A 108 6.63 9.02 7.09
N VAL A 109 6.97 7.76 7.25
CA VAL A 109 6.34 6.65 6.52
C VAL A 109 5.70 5.71 7.54
N TYR A 110 4.44 5.42 7.32
CA TYR A 110 3.64 4.50 8.12
C TYR A 110 3.37 3.26 7.29
N ALA A 111 3.68 2.07 7.81
CA ALA A 111 3.54 0.83 7.05
C ALA A 111 3.11 -0.35 7.91
N GLY A 112 2.45 -1.32 7.29
CA GLY A 112 2.08 -2.57 7.94
C GLY A 112 0.65 -2.99 7.69
N LEU A 113 0.07 -3.70 8.66
CA LEU A 113 -1.31 -4.21 8.66
C LEU A 113 -1.61 -5.19 7.51
N GLY A 114 -0.57 -5.70 6.84
CA GLY A 114 -0.71 -6.73 5.83
C GLY A 114 -0.92 -8.13 6.42
N GLU A 115 -0.96 -9.12 5.57
CA GLU A 115 -1.02 -10.53 5.94
C GLU A 115 0.41 -11.04 6.17
N GLY A 116 0.73 -11.41 7.40
CA GLY A 116 1.98 -12.04 7.79
C GLY A 116 1.99 -13.54 7.53
N GLY A 117 2.96 -14.23 8.15
CA GLY A 117 3.00 -15.69 8.15
C GLY A 117 1.75 -16.29 8.80
N ASN A 118 1.29 -17.43 8.30
CA ASN A 118 0.10 -18.15 8.80
C ASN A 118 -1.22 -17.37 8.74
N GLY A 119 -1.34 -16.36 7.85
CA GLY A 119 -2.54 -15.56 7.70
C GLY A 119 -2.81 -14.58 8.86
N ILE A 120 -1.86 -14.41 9.76
CA ILE A 120 -1.98 -13.47 10.88
C ILE A 120 -1.62 -12.08 10.38
N ARG A 121 -2.42 -11.09 10.77
CA ARG A 121 -2.15 -9.68 10.47
C ARG A 121 -0.79 -9.26 11.03
N SER A 122 0.01 -8.56 10.21
CA SER A 122 1.26 -7.94 10.67
C SER A 122 0.99 -6.73 11.58
N GLY A 123 2.01 -6.24 12.26
CA GLY A 123 1.94 -5.02 13.05
C GLY A 123 1.77 -3.76 12.21
N PHE A 124 1.85 -2.61 12.85
CA PHE A 124 1.86 -1.29 12.23
C PHE A 124 3.03 -0.48 12.79
N TRP A 125 3.75 0.20 11.94
CA TRP A 125 4.98 0.91 12.31
C TRP A 125 5.09 2.26 11.64
N GLU A 126 5.85 3.13 12.30
CA GLU A 126 6.28 4.43 11.82
C GLU A 126 7.79 4.43 11.61
N SER A 127 8.26 5.00 10.50
CA SER A 127 9.66 5.31 10.27
C SER A 127 9.83 6.78 9.91
N SER A 128 10.87 7.40 10.43
CA SER A 128 11.34 8.72 10.03
C SER A 128 12.75 8.61 9.47
N ASP A 129 13.04 9.34 8.41
CA ASP A 129 14.35 9.53 7.79
C ASP A 129 14.89 8.45 6.85
N SER A 130 15.07 7.21 7.26
CA SER A 130 15.92 6.30 6.48
C SER A 130 15.24 5.00 6.06
N LEU A 131 14.02 4.73 6.53
CA LEU A 131 13.33 3.44 6.40
C LEU A 131 14.08 2.25 7.02
N LYS A 132 15.12 2.53 7.83
CA LYS A 132 15.94 1.52 8.51
C LYS A 132 15.50 1.29 9.95
N ILE A 133 14.86 2.29 10.56
CA ILE A 133 14.38 2.24 11.94
C ILE A 133 12.87 2.39 11.93
N TRP A 134 12.19 1.44 12.54
CA TRP A 134 10.74 1.36 12.60
C TRP A 134 10.28 1.29 14.04
N ASN A 135 9.43 2.23 14.44
CA ASN A 135 8.83 2.27 15.76
C ASN A 135 7.43 1.66 15.70
N PRO A 136 7.12 0.68 16.56
CA PRO A 136 5.81 0.04 16.54
C PRO A 136 4.73 1.01 17.02
N ILE A 137 3.57 0.94 16.37
CA ILE A 137 2.34 1.62 16.77
C ILE A 137 1.40 0.56 17.36
N SER A 138 0.84 0.84 18.53
CA SER A 138 -0.16 -0.01 19.14
C SER A 138 -1.42 -0.06 18.26
N ILE A 139 -1.99 -1.24 18.07
CA ILE A 139 -3.14 -1.47 17.18
C ILE A 139 -4.22 -2.24 17.93
N PRO A 140 -5.51 -1.97 17.65
CA PRO A 140 -6.62 -2.72 18.23
C PRO A 140 -6.60 -4.19 17.85
N ASP A 141 -6.91 -5.09 18.78
CA ASP A 141 -6.95 -6.55 18.51
C ASP A 141 -7.97 -6.91 17.42
N LYS A 142 -9.03 -6.12 17.31
CA LYS A 142 -10.16 -6.38 16.39
C LYS A 142 -9.91 -5.95 14.94
N ILE A 143 -8.85 -5.18 14.66
CA ILE A 143 -8.55 -4.77 13.29
C ILE A 143 -8.03 -5.97 12.51
N GLY A 144 -8.61 -6.22 11.35
CA GLY A 144 -8.14 -7.27 10.42
C GLY A 144 -6.92 -6.82 9.61
N SER A 145 -6.49 -7.66 8.67
CA SER A 145 -5.52 -7.22 7.67
C SER A 145 -6.14 -6.11 6.82
N VAL A 146 -5.38 -5.05 6.62
CA VAL A 146 -5.85 -3.86 5.88
C VAL A 146 -5.51 -4.02 4.41
N SER A 147 -6.47 -3.69 3.56
CA SER A 147 -6.32 -3.79 2.10
C SER A 147 -5.95 -2.45 1.47
N SER A 148 -6.42 -1.36 2.05
CA SER A 148 -6.19 -0.01 1.52
C SER A 148 -6.38 1.05 2.60
N GLY A 149 -5.75 2.21 2.39
CA GLY A 149 -5.88 3.34 3.31
C GLY A 149 -5.57 4.66 2.61
N VAL A 150 -6.06 5.74 3.20
CA VAL A 150 -5.84 7.11 2.75
C VAL A 150 -5.50 8.01 3.93
N TYR A 151 -4.77 9.09 3.67
CA TYR A 151 -4.52 10.15 4.62
C TYR A 151 -5.46 11.33 4.39
N ASP A 152 -6.16 11.73 5.44
CA ASP A 152 -6.97 12.95 5.48
C ASP A 152 -6.17 14.05 6.19
N GLU A 153 -5.65 14.98 5.41
CA GLU A 153 -4.84 16.09 5.93
C GLU A 153 -5.66 17.01 6.85
N GLN A 154 -6.94 17.25 6.55
CA GLN A 154 -7.79 18.15 7.34
C GLN A 154 -8.06 17.61 8.74
N ARG A 155 -8.18 16.27 8.88
CA ARG A 155 -8.39 15.58 10.15
C ARG A 155 -7.11 15.09 10.80
N ASN A 156 -6.00 15.19 10.09
CA ASN A 156 -4.72 14.59 10.47
C ASN A 156 -4.88 13.12 10.86
N SER A 157 -5.61 12.37 10.04
CA SER A 157 -6.01 10.99 10.33
C SER A 157 -5.80 10.08 9.13
N PHE A 158 -5.46 8.83 9.39
CA PHE A 158 -5.57 7.76 8.40
C PHE A 158 -6.96 7.13 8.46
N PHE A 159 -7.56 6.92 7.31
CA PHE A 159 -8.72 6.06 7.16
C PHE A 159 -8.28 4.80 6.42
N MET A 160 -8.61 3.64 6.98
CA MET A 160 -8.16 2.34 6.49
C MET A 160 -9.34 1.38 6.45
N ILE A 161 -9.36 0.48 5.47
CA ILE A 161 -10.37 -0.56 5.38
C ILE A 161 -9.73 -1.93 5.53
N ASP A 162 -10.26 -2.72 6.46
CA ASP A 162 -9.78 -4.08 6.68
C ASP A 162 -10.50 -5.10 5.79
N ASN A 163 -10.00 -6.33 5.78
CA ASN A 163 -10.54 -7.45 5.00
C ASN A 163 -11.97 -7.86 5.39
N ASN A 164 -12.52 -7.34 6.50
CA ASN A 164 -13.91 -7.53 6.90
C ASN A 164 -14.82 -6.41 6.39
N GLY A 165 -14.28 -5.39 5.72
CA GLY A 165 -15.01 -4.21 5.27
C GLY A 165 -15.25 -3.19 6.38
N LYS A 166 -14.54 -3.29 7.50
CA LYS A 166 -14.60 -2.32 8.60
C LYS A 166 -13.67 -1.16 8.30
N ILE A 167 -14.18 0.06 8.41
CA ILE A 167 -13.38 1.29 8.32
C ILE A 167 -12.84 1.62 9.71
N TRP A 168 -11.55 1.91 9.74
CA TRP A 168 -10.82 2.32 10.93
C TRP A 168 -10.20 3.69 10.69
N GLU A 169 -10.25 4.53 11.71
CA GLU A 169 -9.52 5.80 11.73
C GLU A 169 -8.40 5.72 12.75
N TYR A 170 -7.22 6.22 12.37
CA TYR A 170 -6.10 6.44 13.27
C TYR A 170 -5.73 7.92 13.23
N ASN A 171 -5.91 8.61 14.36
CA ASN A 171 -5.57 10.03 14.47
C ASN A 171 -4.09 10.20 14.81
N LEU A 172 -3.36 10.91 13.97
CA LEU A 172 -1.93 11.11 14.13
C LEU A 172 -1.55 12.02 15.30
N SER A 173 -2.45 12.90 15.74
CA SER A 173 -2.18 13.82 16.83
C SER A 173 -2.36 13.16 18.19
N SER A 174 -3.41 12.36 18.36
CA SER A 174 -3.71 11.69 19.63
C SER A 174 -3.13 10.28 19.72
N GLY A 175 -2.82 9.65 18.59
CA GLY A 175 -2.43 8.24 18.52
C GLY A 175 -3.59 7.27 18.77
N GLU A 176 -4.82 7.75 18.68
CA GLU A 176 -6.01 6.96 18.98
C GLU A 176 -6.62 6.31 17.74
N TRP A 177 -7.15 5.11 17.93
CA TRP A 177 -7.90 4.38 16.94
C TRP A 177 -9.40 4.48 17.20
N THR A 178 -10.15 4.78 16.15
CA THR A 178 -11.62 4.78 16.18
C THR A 178 -12.16 3.79 15.16
N ALA A 179 -13.04 2.91 15.63
CA ALA A 179 -13.77 2.03 14.72
C ALA A 179 -14.93 2.82 14.10
N ARG A 180 -14.89 3.00 12.79
CA ARG A 180 -15.90 3.73 12.01
C ARG A 180 -16.92 2.74 11.42
N SER A 181 -17.63 3.13 10.39
CA SER A 181 -18.66 2.31 9.73
C SER A 181 -18.16 0.95 9.26
N LEU A 182 -19.06 -0.01 9.26
CA LEU A 182 -18.91 -1.28 8.58
C LEU A 182 -19.65 -1.20 7.25
N LEU A 183 -18.97 -1.52 6.14
CA LEU A 183 -19.67 -1.64 4.85
C LEU A 183 -20.70 -2.77 4.94
N GLY A 184 -21.89 -2.54 4.41
CA GLY A 184 -22.99 -3.49 4.50
C GLY A 184 -22.78 -4.81 3.72
N TYR A 185 -21.66 -4.95 3.03
CA TYR A 185 -21.29 -6.15 2.27
C TYR A 185 -19.76 -6.27 2.15
N ARG A 186 -19.30 -7.51 2.04
CA ARG A 186 -17.87 -7.79 1.83
C ARG A 186 -17.53 -7.62 0.35
N MET A 187 -16.37 -7.06 0.11
CA MET A 187 -15.76 -6.97 -1.21
C MET A 187 -14.39 -7.66 -1.19
N ASN A 188 -13.96 -8.11 -2.36
CA ASN A 188 -12.60 -8.53 -2.58
C ASN A 188 -11.79 -7.31 -3.04
N ASN A 189 -10.56 -7.20 -2.56
CA ASN A 189 -9.61 -6.18 -3.02
C ASN A 189 -10.14 -4.74 -2.90
N TYR A 190 -10.30 -4.27 -1.68
CA TYR A 190 -10.65 -2.86 -1.45
C TYR A 190 -9.52 -1.93 -1.90
N HIS A 191 -9.92 -0.86 -2.59
CA HIS A 191 -9.06 0.26 -2.95
C HIS A 191 -9.73 1.55 -2.50
N MET A 192 -8.98 2.37 -1.78
CA MET A 192 -9.46 3.66 -1.29
C MET A 192 -8.68 4.80 -1.94
N PHE A 193 -9.37 5.87 -2.25
CA PHE A 193 -8.76 7.15 -2.56
C PHE A 193 -9.63 8.28 -2.00
N MET A 194 -9.04 9.44 -1.83
CA MET A 194 -9.74 10.61 -1.30
C MET A 194 -9.80 11.71 -2.37
N LEU A 195 -10.96 12.33 -2.48
CA LEU A 195 -11.16 13.51 -3.31
C LEU A 195 -12.10 14.48 -2.59
N ASN A 196 -11.65 15.72 -2.39
CA ASN A 196 -12.42 16.79 -1.74
C ASN A 196 -13.00 16.40 -0.37
N GLY A 197 -12.22 15.69 0.46
CA GLY A 197 -12.63 15.26 1.80
C GLY A 197 -13.62 14.10 1.85
N ILE A 198 -13.94 13.52 0.69
CA ILE A 198 -14.77 12.32 0.56
C ILE A 198 -13.87 11.14 0.23
N ILE A 199 -14.05 10.02 0.91
CA ILE A 199 -13.35 8.78 0.64
C ILE A 199 -14.19 7.95 -0.33
N TYR A 200 -13.55 7.53 -1.40
CA TYR A 200 -14.12 6.63 -2.39
C TYR A 200 -13.52 5.25 -2.22
N ILE A 201 -14.36 4.24 -2.21
CA ILE A 201 -13.96 2.84 -2.01
C ILE A 201 -14.43 2.04 -3.22
N LEU A 202 -13.48 1.38 -3.86
CA LEU A 202 -13.69 0.50 -5.01
C LEU A 202 -13.40 -0.93 -4.60
N GLY A 203 -14.11 -1.88 -5.18
CA GLY A 203 -13.86 -3.30 -5.00
C GLY A 203 -14.83 -4.14 -5.81
N GLN A 204 -14.68 -5.44 -5.72
CA GLN A 204 -15.61 -6.41 -6.28
C GLN A 204 -16.34 -7.13 -5.15
N ASP A 205 -17.65 -7.31 -5.29
CA ASP A 205 -18.40 -8.17 -4.38
C ASP A 205 -18.11 -9.67 -4.66
N LEU A 206 -18.71 -10.52 -3.84
CA LEU A 206 -18.54 -11.98 -3.98
C LEU A 206 -19.10 -12.55 -5.31
N TYR A 207 -19.90 -11.77 -6.03
CA TYR A 207 -20.46 -12.12 -7.34
C TYR A 207 -19.69 -11.46 -8.49
N TYR A 208 -18.48 -10.92 -8.22
CA TYR A 208 -17.63 -10.23 -9.18
C TYR A 208 -18.22 -8.93 -9.75
N ALA A 209 -19.29 -8.41 -9.13
CA ALA A 209 -19.81 -7.11 -9.51
C ALA A 209 -18.94 -5.98 -8.91
N ASN A 210 -18.51 -5.05 -9.78
CA ASN A 210 -17.76 -3.89 -9.33
C ASN A 210 -18.64 -2.99 -8.45
N LYS A 211 -18.11 -2.56 -7.31
CA LYS A 211 -18.77 -1.66 -6.38
C LYS A 211 -17.98 -0.38 -6.26
N PHE A 212 -18.70 0.71 -6.15
CA PHE A 212 -18.18 2.04 -5.92
C PHE A 212 -18.98 2.67 -4.79
N ILE A 213 -18.31 3.03 -3.71
CA ILE A 213 -18.93 3.55 -2.50
C ILE A 213 -18.30 4.90 -2.19
N MET A 214 -19.13 5.86 -1.81
CA MET A 214 -18.70 7.11 -1.21
C MET A 214 -18.86 7.02 0.32
N TYR A 215 -17.82 7.33 1.04
CA TYR A 215 -17.81 7.42 2.49
C TYR A 215 -17.39 8.83 2.90
N ASN A 216 -18.26 9.52 3.63
CA ASN A 216 -17.96 10.83 4.16
C ASN A 216 -17.74 10.72 5.69
N PRO A 217 -16.49 10.92 6.17
CA PRO A 217 -16.19 10.80 7.59
C PRO A 217 -16.96 11.78 8.50
N ILE A 218 -17.50 12.88 7.95
CA ILE A 218 -18.30 13.85 8.73
C ILE A 218 -19.64 13.25 9.16
N TRP A 219 -20.20 12.36 8.35
CA TRP A 219 -21.53 11.77 8.61
C TRP A 219 -21.49 10.52 9.49
N ASP A 220 -20.29 10.03 9.81
CA ASP A 220 -20.04 8.81 10.58
C ASP A 220 -19.50 9.14 11.99
N ASN A 221 -20.23 9.96 12.72
CA ASN A 221 -19.90 10.36 14.10
C ASN A 221 -20.71 9.57 15.12
#